data_bfd955e8b211eafb9d7c4cb1773e7c13
#
_entry.id   bfd955e8b211eafb9d7c4cb1773e7c13
#
_cell.length_a   1.000
_cell.length_b   1.000
_cell.length_c   1.000
_cell.angle_alpha   90.00
_cell.angle_beta   90.00
_cell.angle_gamma   90.00
#
_symmetry.space_group_name_H-M   'P 1'
#
loop_
_entity.id
_entity.type
_entity.pdbx_description
1 polymer ?
#
loop_
_entity_poly.entity_id
_entity_poly.type
_entity_poly.pdbx_seq_one_letter_code
_entity_poly.pdbx_strand_id
1 'polypeptide(L)'
;IDTIVEYYKSSNSNVHRGVHSLSERATDSFEAVRSALCQYINAAHEYEIIFTKGTTDSVNLVAHGFRSLLNPGDEIIVSELEHHSNLVPWQMLAQVSGAKLVFIPMLESGELDISILDSLLNSRTKIVAFNHISNALGTVNPVKKIISAAHAVGACVFVDGAQAFPHIDRKS
;
A
#
# COMPACT_ATOMS: atom_id res chain seq x y z
N ILE A 1 -9.55 17.87 15.96
CA ILE A 1 -9.68 19.33 15.79
C ILE A 1 -8.74 20.04 16.76
N ASP A 2 -8.77 19.74 18.05
CA ASP A 2 -7.98 20.45 19.07
C ASP A 2 -6.47 20.40 18.83
N THR A 3 -5.95 19.25 18.39
CA THR A 3 -4.54 19.08 18.00
C THR A 3 -4.14 20.01 16.86
N ILE A 4 -5.01 20.18 15.85
CA ILE A 4 -4.76 21.08 14.71
C ILE A 4 -4.76 22.53 15.18
N VAL A 5 -5.72 22.90 16.02
CA VAL A 5 -5.81 24.26 16.59
C VAL A 5 -4.58 24.57 17.43
N GLU A 6 -4.16 23.64 18.28
CA GLU A 6 -2.98 23.79 19.13
C GLU A 6 -1.70 23.93 18.31
N TYR A 7 -1.54 23.09 17.27
CA TYR A 7 -0.40 23.20 16.35
C TYR A 7 -0.31 24.59 15.74
N TYR A 8 -1.42 25.12 15.19
CA TYR A 8 -1.40 26.46 14.59
C TYR A 8 -1.19 27.60 15.59
N LYS A 9 -1.61 27.44 16.86
CA LYS A 9 -1.43 28.45 17.91
C LYS A 9 -0.02 28.48 18.50
N SER A 10 0.62 27.31 18.64
CA SER A 10 1.81 27.19 19.49
C SER A 10 3.05 26.63 18.83
N SER A 11 2.90 25.87 17.71
CA SER A 11 4.02 25.07 17.16
C SER A 11 4.13 25.11 15.65
N ASN A 12 3.31 25.93 14.96
CA ASN A 12 3.33 25.99 13.51
C ASN A 12 4.69 26.45 12.97
N SER A 13 5.44 25.53 12.39
CA SER A 13 6.76 25.78 11.82
C SER A 13 7.15 24.70 10.81
N ASN A 14 8.21 24.96 10.04
CA ASN A 14 8.76 23.98 9.10
C ASN A 14 9.36 22.79 9.84
N VAL A 15 8.92 21.60 9.45
CA VAL A 15 9.47 20.32 9.90
C VAL A 15 10.83 20.08 9.22
N HIS A 16 11.84 19.62 9.95
CA HIS A 16 13.20 19.26 9.50
C HIS A 16 14.08 20.40 8.93
N ARG A 17 13.63 21.63 8.91
CA ARG A 17 14.37 22.72 8.24
C ARG A 17 14.70 23.94 9.10
N GLY A 18 14.30 23.98 10.34
CA GLY A 18 14.54 25.10 11.23
C GLY A 18 15.49 24.74 12.37
N VAL A 19 16.28 25.72 12.78
CA VAL A 19 17.20 25.61 13.94
C VAL A 19 16.68 26.38 15.17
N HIS A 20 15.38 26.56 15.27
CA HIS A 20 14.72 27.26 16.38
C HIS A 20 13.68 26.36 17.05
N SER A 21 13.34 26.67 18.29
CA SER A 21 12.52 25.84 19.18
C SER A 21 11.14 25.44 18.61
N LEU A 22 10.52 26.30 17.78
CA LEU A 22 9.24 25.97 17.13
C LEU A 22 9.41 24.86 16.10
N SER A 23 10.49 24.91 15.29
CA SER A 23 10.78 23.90 14.29
C SER A 23 11.17 22.57 14.93
N GLU A 24 11.94 22.59 16.01
CA GLU A 24 12.30 21.38 16.78
C GLU A 24 11.02 20.71 17.32
N ARG A 25 10.14 21.45 17.99
CA ARG A 25 8.86 20.90 18.50
C ARG A 25 7.96 20.34 17.38
N ALA A 26 7.89 21.03 16.23
CA ALA A 26 7.11 20.54 15.10
C ALA A 26 7.71 19.24 14.54
N THR A 27 9.04 19.16 14.44
CA THR A 27 9.76 17.96 14.00
C THR A 27 9.57 16.81 14.98
N ASP A 28 9.75 17.03 16.27
CA ASP A 28 9.58 16.00 17.29
C ASP A 28 8.16 15.42 17.28
N SER A 29 7.15 16.29 17.15
CA SER A 29 5.76 15.86 17.05
C SER A 29 5.48 15.04 15.80
N PHE A 30 6.06 15.41 14.67
CA PHE A 30 5.92 14.70 13.39
C PHE A 30 6.59 13.33 13.45
N GLU A 31 7.81 13.25 13.97
CA GLU A 31 8.56 11.99 14.08
C GLU A 31 7.96 11.06 15.16
N ALA A 32 7.39 11.59 16.23
CA ALA A 32 6.67 10.78 17.21
C ALA A 32 5.48 10.02 16.59
N VAL A 33 4.78 10.62 15.60
CA VAL A 33 3.72 9.92 14.85
C VAL A 33 4.31 8.81 13.99
N ARG A 34 5.46 9.05 13.35
CA ARG A 34 6.17 8.03 12.55
C ARG A 34 6.53 6.82 13.41
N SER A 35 7.15 7.06 14.57
CA SER A 35 7.52 6.01 15.54
C SER A 35 6.29 5.23 16.02
N ALA A 36 5.21 5.92 16.36
CA ALA A 36 3.96 5.27 16.78
C ALA A 36 3.37 4.37 15.68
N LEU A 37 3.37 4.83 14.42
CA LEU A 37 2.91 4.04 13.28
C LEU A 37 3.83 2.85 13.01
N CYS A 38 5.15 3.03 13.09
CA CYS A 38 6.12 1.96 12.95
C CYS A 38 5.83 0.83 13.94
N GLN A 39 5.63 1.17 15.21
CA GLN A 39 5.25 0.20 16.26
C GLN A 39 3.88 -0.43 15.99
N TYR A 40 2.89 0.37 15.59
CA TYR A 40 1.52 -0.11 15.33
C TYR A 40 1.47 -1.17 14.23
N ILE A 41 2.20 -0.97 13.13
CA ILE A 41 2.23 -1.91 12.01
C ILE A 41 3.33 -2.97 12.12
N ASN A 42 4.11 -2.95 13.22
CA ASN A 42 5.25 -3.83 13.44
C ASN A 42 6.29 -3.74 12.29
N ALA A 43 6.54 -2.53 11.80
CA ALA A 43 7.61 -2.28 10.84
C ALA A 43 8.98 -2.40 11.55
N ALA A 44 10.01 -2.82 10.82
CA ALA A 44 11.35 -3.00 11.39
C ALA A 44 12.04 -1.66 11.66
N HIS A 45 11.76 -0.65 10.83
CA HIS A 45 12.43 0.65 10.89
C HIS A 45 11.48 1.80 10.60
N GLU A 46 11.72 2.95 11.23
CA GLU A 46 10.91 4.16 11.03
C GLU A 46 10.97 4.70 9.59
N TYR A 47 12.08 4.50 8.88
CA TYR A 47 12.20 4.92 7.48
C TYR A 47 11.30 4.11 6.52
N GLU A 48 10.70 3.00 6.96
CA GLU A 48 9.69 2.26 6.21
C GLU A 48 8.32 2.98 6.21
N ILE A 49 8.15 3.99 7.08
CA ILE A 49 6.92 4.78 7.16
C ILE A 49 7.07 6.02 6.28
N ILE A 50 6.29 6.07 5.21
CA ILE A 50 6.29 7.20 4.28
C ILE A 50 4.91 7.87 4.32
N PHE A 51 4.88 9.13 4.71
CA PHE A 51 3.65 9.94 4.69
C PHE A 51 3.38 10.46 3.28
N THR A 52 2.17 10.26 2.81
CA THR A 52 1.66 10.74 1.53
C THR A 52 0.36 11.51 1.71
N LYS A 53 -0.20 12.05 0.63
CA LYS A 53 -1.49 12.77 0.67
C LYS A 53 -2.70 11.85 0.78
N GLY A 54 -2.50 10.54 0.69
CA GLY A 54 -3.54 9.51 0.77
C GLY A 54 -3.19 8.28 -0.06
N THR A 55 -4.06 7.26 -0.02
CA THR A 55 -3.81 5.97 -0.68
C THR A 55 -3.52 6.10 -2.17
N THR A 56 -4.24 6.94 -2.90
CA THR A 56 -3.99 7.17 -4.33
C THR A 56 -2.56 7.66 -4.59
N ASP A 57 -2.06 8.58 -3.77
CA ASP A 57 -0.68 9.08 -3.89
C ASP A 57 0.33 7.99 -3.57
N SER A 58 0.06 7.19 -2.52
CA SER A 58 0.90 6.05 -2.14
C SER A 58 1.04 5.02 -3.25
N VAL A 59 -0.08 4.61 -3.87
CA VAL A 59 -0.06 3.62 -4.97
C VAL A 59 0.70 4.15 -6.17
N ASN A 60 0.46 5.42 -6.56
CA ASN A 60 1.18 6.04 -7.66
C ASN A 60 2.69 6.15 -7.38
N LEU A 61 3.08 6.49 -6.15
CA LEU A 61 4.48 6.56 -5.74
C LEU A 61 5.17 5.20 -5.90
N VAL A 62 4.54 4.13 -5.39
CA VAL A 62 5.06 2.76 -5.50
C VAL A 62 5.12 2.30 -6.96
N ALA A 63 4.03 2.47 -7.72
CA ALA A 63 3.99 2.11 -9.14
C ALA A 63 5.07 2.83 -9.96
N HIS A 64 5.30 4.14 -9.68
CA HIS A 64 6.37 4.88 -10.32
C HIS A 64 7.75 4.31 -9.96
N GLY A 65 7.98 3.91 -8.71
CA GLY A 65 9.23 3.29 -8.27
C GLY A 65 9.54 1.97 -8.97
N PHE A 66 8.52 1.19 -9.32
CA PHE A 66 8.69 -0.06 -10.06
C PHE A 66 8.98 0.10 -11.56
N ARG A 67 8.86 1.31 -12.13
CA ARG A 67 8.96 1.54 -13.57
C ARG A 67 10.27 1.03 -14.19
N SER A 68 11.39 1.20 -13.49
CA SER A 68 12.71 0.75 -13.95
C SER A 68 13.04 -0.70 -13.60
N LEU A 69 12.18 -1.36 -12.85
CA LEU A 69 12.39 -2.73 -12.37
C LEU A 69 11.63 -3.77 -13.19
N LEU A 70 10.67 -3.33 -14.01
CA LEU A 70 9.87 -4.21 -14.87
C LEU A 70 10.42 -4.25 -16.30
N ASN A 71 10.34 -5.43 -16.90
CA ASN A 71 10.70 -5.68 -18.28
C ASN A 71 9.47 -6.08 -19.11
N PRO A 72 9.50 -5.91 -20.45
CA PRO A 72 8.43 -6.43 -21.30
C PRO A 72 8.20 -7.92 -21.07
N GLY A 73 6.93 -8.28 -20.86
CA GLY A 73 6.52 -9.66 -20.59
C GLY A 73 6.50 -10.05 -19.11
N ASP A 74 7.00 -9.22 -18.20
CA ASP A 74 6.73 -9.37 -16.76
C ASP A 74 5.23 -9.22 -16.49
N GLU A 75 4.77 -9.69 -15.32
CA GLU A 75 3.35 -9.71 -14.98
C GLU A 75 3.08 -8.96 -13.69
N ILE A 76 2.01 -8.15 -13.71
CA ILE A 76 1.43 -7.49 -12.54
C ILE A 76 0.07 -8.14 -12.32
N ILE A 77 -0.13 -8.76 -11.17
CA ILE A 77 -1.40 -9.35 -10.78
C ILE A 77 -2.15 -8.35 -9.91
N VAL A 78 -3.43 -8.10 -10.24
CA VAL A 78 -4.35 -7.27 -9.44
C VAL A 78 -5.65 -8.03 -9.20
N SER A 79 -6.40 -7.67 -8.15
CA SER A 79 -7.72 -8.28 -7.98
C SER A 79 -8.82 -7.53 -8.74
N GLU A 80 -9.92 -8.21 -9.05
CA GLU A 80 -11.12 -7.54 -9.62
C GLU A 80 -11.88 -6.71 -8.59
N LEU A 81 -11.55 -6.82 -7.30
CA LEU A 81 -12.19 -6.07 -6.21
C LEU A 81 -11.53 -4.70 -5.95
N GLU A 82 -10.62 -4.25 -6.82
CA GLU A 82 -9.83 -3.06 -6.52
C GLU A 82 -10.60 -1.76 -6.71
N HIS A 83 -10.35 -0.84 -5.78
CA HIS A 83 -10.67 0.57 -6.01
C HIS A 83 -9.79 1.11 -7.16
N HIS A 84 -10.31 2.05 -7.95
CA HIS A 84 -9.56 2.64 -9.06
C HIS A 84 -8.16 3.16 -8.66
N SER A 85 -8.00 3.65 -7.43
CA SER A 85 -6.69 4.09 -6.92
C SER A 85 -5.65 2.97 -6.87
N ASN A 86 -6.08 1.71 -6.68
CA ASN A 86 -5.22 0.53 -6.68
C ASN A 86 -5.33 -0.32 -7.96
N LEU A 87 -5.94 0.18 -9.00
CA LEU A 87 -6.00 -0.47 -10.31
C LEU A 87 -5.28 0.36 -11.38
N VAL A 88 -5.67 1.63 -11.53
CA VAL A 88 -5.21 2.49 -12.63
C VAL A 88 -3.69 2.69 -12.63
N PRO A 89 -3.00 2.91 -11.50
CA PRO A 89 -1.54 3.04 -11.52
C PRO A 89 -0.82 1.81 -12.04
N TRP A 90 -1.33 0.61 -11.73
CA TRP A 90 -0.77 -0.65 -12.22
C TRP A 90 -1.03 -0.86 -13.72
N GLN A 91 -2.21 -0.47 -14.22
CA GLN A 91 -2.51 -0.46 -15.66
C GLN A 91 -1.56 0.47 -16.41
N MET A 92 -1.35 1.68 -15.91
CA MET A 92 -0.41 2.64 -16.50
C MET A 92 1.04 2.12 -16.47
N LEU A 93 1.44 1.51 -15.36
CA LEU A 93 2.76 0.90 -15.22
C LEU A 93 2.94 -0.25 -16.23
N ALA A 94 1.96 -1.14 -16.34
CA ALA A 94 1.99 -2.23 -17.31
C ALA A 94 2.13 -1.71 -18.75
N GLN A 95 1.36 -0.69 -19.11
CA GLN A 95 1.40 -0.07 -20.43
C GLN A 95 2.78 0.51 -20.76
N VAL A 96 3.43 1.21 -19.84
CA VAL A 96 4.71 1.88 -20.12
C VAL A 96 5.91 0.95 -20.01
N SER A 97 5.82 -0.15 -19.25
CA SER A 97 6.89 -1.15 -19.09
C SER A 97 6.79 -2.30 -20.09
N GLY A 98 5.66 -2.46 -20.78
CA GLY A 98 5.38 -3.65 -21.61
C GLY A 98 5.05 -4.90 -20.79
N ALA A 99 4.79 -4.75 -19.48
CA ALA A 99 4.32 -5.82 -18.63
C ALA A 99 2.85 -6.15 -18.91
N LYS A 100 2.43 -7.35 -18.50
CA LYS A 100 1.04 -7.80 -18.63
C LYS A 100 0.30 -7.56 -17.31
N LEU A 101 -0.93 -7.05 -17.40
CA LEU A 101 -1.85 -7.01 -16.29
C LEU A 101 -2.68 -8.30 -16.27
N VAL A 102 -2.68 -8.99 -15.12
CA VAL A 102 -3.42 -10.25 -14.90
C VAL A 102 -4.38 -10.04 -13.72
N PHE A 103 -5.55 -10.63 -13.77
CA PHE A 103 -6.57 -10.43 -12.74
C PHE A 103 -6.81 -11.69 -11.90
N ILE A 104 -6.92 -11.53 -10.59
CA ILE A 104 -7.56 -12.51 -9.71
C ILE A 104 -9.06 -12.26 -9.80
N PRO A 105 -9.86 -13.17 -10.35
CA PRO A 105 -11.28 -12.94 -10.56
C PRO A 105 -12.06 -12.95 -9.25
N MET A 106 -13.23 -12.32 -9.29
CA MET A 106 -14.21 -12.35 -8.22
C MET A 106 -15.27 -13.42 -8.51
N LEU A 107 -15.64 -14.19 -7.51
CA LEU A 107 -16.77 -15.13 -7.55
C LEU A 107 -18.09 -14.39 -7.39
N GLU A 108 -19.21 -15.03 -7.74
CA GLU A 108 -20.55 -14.49 -7.51
C GLU A 108 -20.85 -14.21 -6.03
N SER A 109 -20.12 -14.89 -5.12
CA SER A 109 -20.20 -14.64 -3.68
C SER A 109 -19.59 -13.26 -3.26
N GLY A 110 -18.89 -12.58 -4.15
CA GLY A 110 -18.14 -11.36 -3.83
C GLY A 110 -16.76 -11.61 -3.20
N GLU A 111 -16.30 -12.84 -3.17
CA GLU A 111 -14.96 -13.24 -2.71
C GLU A 111 -14.01 -13.38 -3.90
N LEU A 112 -12.70 -13.24 -3.67
CA LEU A 112 -11.71 -13.54 -4.70
C LEU A 112 -11.60 -15.04 -4.94
N ASP A 113 -11.54 -15.46 -6.20
CA ASP A 113 -11.24 -16.86 -6.54
C ASP A 113 -9.75 -17.17 -6.34
N ILE A 114 -9.39 -17.44 -5.10
CA ILE A 114 -8.03 -17.83 -4.74
C ILE A 114 -7.69 -19.29 -5.08
N SER A 115 -8.65 -20.07 -5.58
CA SER A 115 -8.39 -21.46 -6.00
C SER A 115 -7.49 -21.53 -7.23
N ILE A 116 -7.53 -20.48 -8.08
CA ILE A 116 -6.71 -20.41 -9.29
C ILE A 116 -5.38 -19.65 -9.08
N LEU A 117 -5.13 -19.14 -7.87
CA LEU A 117 -3.98 -18.28 -7.60
C LEU A 117 -2.66 -18.94 -7.99
N ASP A 118 -2.46 -20.20 -7.67
CA ASP A 118 -1.25 -20.96 -8.02
C ASP A 118 -1.04 -21.08 -9.55
N SER A 119 -2.13 -21.07 -10.33
CA SER A 119 -2.07 -21.11 -11.78
C SER A 119 -1.75 -19.73 -12.42
N LEU A 120 -2.07 -18.65 -11.71
CA LEU A 120 -1.77 -17.28 -12.14
C LEU A 120 -0.32 -16.89 -11.84
N LEU A 121 0.22 -17.39 -10.72
CA LEU A 121 1.56 -17.06 -10.25
C LEU A 121 2.63 -17.86 -11.02
N ASN A 122 3.67 -17.14 -11.48
CA ASN A 122 4.81 -17.74 -12.17
C ASN A 122 6.07 -16.87 -12.03
N SER A 123 7.19 -17.28 -12.61
CA SER A 123 8.48 -16.58 -12.52
C SER A 123 8.49 -15.18 -13.13
N ARG A 124 7.51 -14.85 -13.99
CA ARG A 124 7.34 -13.51 -14.57
C ARG A 124 6.49 -12.61 -13.69
N THR A 125 5.78 -13.14 -12.72
CA THR A 125 5.02 -12.33 -11.75
C THR A 125 5.99 -11.51 -10.91
N LYS A 126 5.90 -10.19 -10.97
CA LYS A 126 6.76 -9.26 -10.22
C LYS A 126 6.02 -8.55 -9.11
N ILE A 127 4.72 -8.28 -9.32
CA ILE A 127 3.89 -7.55 -8.38
C ILE A 127 2.55 -8.26 -8.26
N VAL A 128 2.07 -8.40 -7.02
CA VAL A 128 0.70 -8.80 -6.71
C VAL A 128 0.08 -7.69 -5.86
N ALA A 129 -0.89 -6.95 -6.41
CA ALA A 129 -1.55 -5.83 -5.76
C ALA A 129 -3.03 -6.16 -5.50
N PHE A 130 -3.46 -6.04 -4.24
CA PHE A 130 -4.84 -6.31 -3.88
C PHE A 130 -5.26 -5.56 -2.62
N ASN A 131 -6.57 -5.37 -2.41
CA ASN A 131 -7.08 -4.76 -1.19
C ASN A 131 -7.24 -5.78 -0.07
N HIS A 132 -7.02 -5.37 1.17
CA HIS A 132 -7.28 -6.21 2.33
C HIS A 132 -8.78 -6.35 2.60
N ILE A 133 -9.51 -5.21 2.54
CA ILE A 133 -10.98 -5.17 2.62
C ILE A 133 -11.51 -4.39 1.43
N SER A 134 -12.48 -4.97 0.72
CA SER A 134 -13.15 -4.30 -0.39
C SER A 134 -13.95 -3.09 0.11
N ASN A 135 -13.73 -1.94 -0.49
CA ASN A 135 -14.49 -0.72 -0.20
C ASN A 135 -15.95 -0.80 -0.68
N ALA A 136 -16.24 -1.65 -1.66
CA ALA A 136 -17.56 -1.81 -2.24
C ALA A 136 -18.39 -2.90 -1.54
N LEU A 137 -17.80 -4.04 -1.25
CA LEU A 137 -18.49 -5.23 -0.75
C LEU A 137 -18.24 -5.52 0.73
N GLY A 138 -17.16 -4.95 1.31
CA GLY A 138 -16.73 -5.29 2.66
C GLY A 138 -16.07 -6.67 2.78
N THR A 139 -15.84 -7.36 1.68
CA THR A 139 -15.17 -8.66 1.65
C THR A 139 -13.77 -8.53 2.22
N VAL A 140 -13.44 -9.39 3.19
CA VAL A 140 -12.11 -9.48 3.80
C VAL A 140 -11.30 -10.54 3.05
N ASN A 141 -10.26 -10.11 2.36
CA ASN A 141 -9.43 -11.01 1.56
C ASN A 141 -8.41 -11.77 2.41
N PRO A 142 -8.06 -13.03 2.04
CA PRO A 142 -7.13 -13.87 2.80
C PRO A 142 -5.66 -13.46 2.57
N VAL A 143 -5.29 -12.30 3.13
CA VAL A 143 -4.01 -11.61 2.90
C VAL A 143 -2.81 -12.54 3.09
N LYS A 144 -2.75 -13.28 4.21
CA LYS A 144 -1.61 -14.17 4.52
C LYS A 144 -1.41 -15.23 3.43
N LYS A 145 -2.51 -15.80 2.90
CA LYS A 145 -2.44 -16.83 1.86
C LYS A 145 -1.92 -16.26 0.54
N ILE A 146 -2.45 -15.10 0.13
CA ILE A 146 -2.03 -14.43 -1.11
C ILE A 146 -0.55 -14.00 -1.02
N ILE A 147 -0.13 -13.42 0.10
CA ILE A 147 1.26 -13.00 0.33
C ILE A 147 2.21 -14.21 0.25
N SER A 148 1.86 -15.30 0.95
CA SER A 148 2.70 -16.51 0.96
C SER A 148 2.89 -17.09 -0.45
N ALA A 149 1.81 -17.17 -1.23
CA ALA A 149 1.86 -17.66 -2.61
C ALA A 149 2.69 -16.74 -3.53
N ALA A 150 2.49 -15.42 -3.42
CA ALA A 150 3.25 -14.44 -4.20
C ALA A 150 4.75 -14.46 -3.87
N HIS A 151 5.10 -14.53 -2.59
CA HIS A 151 6.51 -14.62 -2.16
C HIS A 151 7.17 -15.93 -2.61
N ALA A 152 6.44 -17.04 -2.73
CA ALA A 152 6.97 -18.31 -3.22
C ALA A 152 7.51 -18.23 -4.65
N VAL A 153 6.99 -17.30 -5.48
CA VAL A 153 7.50 -17.03 -6.84
C VAL A 153 8.41 -15.81 -6.92
N GLY A 154 8.74 -15.18 -5.78
CA GLY A 154 9.61 -14.00 -5.71
C GLY A 154 8.93 -12.68 -6.07
N ALA A 155 7.59 -12.63 -6.11
CA ALA A 155 6.85 -11.42 -6.38
C ALA A 155 6.77 -10.50 -5.16
N CYS A 156 6.85 -9.18 -5.38
CA CYS A 156 6.52 -8.18 -4.37
C CYS A 156 5.00 -8.09 -4.19
N VAL A 157 4.56 -7.84 -2.96
CA VAL A 157 3.13 -7.71 -2.65
C VAL A 157 2.81 -6.29 -2.21
N PHE A 158 1.79 -5.71 -2.83
CA PHE A 158 1.20 -4.44 -2.43
C PHE A 158 -0.21 -4.68 -1.88
N VAL A 159 -0.44 -4.36 -0.61
CA VAL A 159 -1.75 -4.48 0.03
C VAL A 159 -2.35 -3.09 0.24
N ASP A 160 -3.47 -2.81 -0.42
CA ASP A 160 -4.28 -1.63 -0.10
C ASP A 160 -5.02 -1.87 1.22
N GLY A 161 -4.54 -1.23 2.27
CA GLY A 161 -5.09 -1.31 3.62
C GLY A 161 -6.06 -0.18 3.98
N ALA A 162 -6.50 0.65 3.03
CA ALA A 162 -7.30 1.85 3.30
C ALA A 162 -8.54 1.56 4.15
N GLN A 163 -9.25 0.47 3.87
CA GLN A 163 -10.41 0.04 4.65
C GLN A 163 -10.05 -0.86 5.85
N ALA A 164 -8.91 -1.53 5.81
CA ALA A 164 -8.53 -2.47 6.85
C ALA A 164 -7.80 -1.79 8.02
N PHE A 165 -6.93 -0.83 7.72
CA PHE A 165 -6.04 -0.21 8.71
C PHE A 165 -6.76 0.35 9.94
N PRO A 166 -7.92 1.04 9.82
CA PRO A 166 -8.65 1.55 10.97
C PRO A 166 -9.52 0.50 11.68
N HIS A 167 -9.72 -0.70 11.12
CA HIS A 167 -10.72 -1.66 11.58
C HIS A 167 -10.14 -3.02 12.01
N ILE A 168 -8.98 -3.41 11.51
CA ILE A 168 -8.36 -4.70 11.81
C ILE A 168 -7.02 -4.50 12.51
N ASP A 169 -6.83 -5.18 13.64
CA ASP A 169 -5.53 -5.22 14.30
C ASP A 169 -4.53 -6.03 13.43
N ARG A 170 -3.47 -5.40 13.02
CA ARG A 170 -2.42 -6.02 12.20
C ARG A 170 -1.52 -6.98 12.95
N LYS A 171 -1.61 -7.00 14.27
CA LYS A 171 -0.87 -7.94 15.13
C LYS A 171 -1.53 -9.31 15.21
N SER A 172 -2.78 -9.44 14.74
CA SER A 172 -3.54 -10.69 14.76
C SER A 172 -3.18 -11.62 13.60
#